data_1fa357cf47b8b68f60786c93bbde8c3d
#
_entry.id   1fa357cf47b8b68f60786c93bbde8c3d
#
_cell.length_a   1.000
_cell.length_b   1.000
_cell.length_c   1.000
_cell.angle_alpha   90.00
_cell.angle_beta   90.00
_cell.angle_gamma   90.00
#
_symmetry.space_group_name_H-M   'P 1'
#
loop_
_entity.id
_entity.type
_entity.pdbx_description
1 polymer ?
#
loop_
_entity_poly.entity_id
_entity_poly.type
_entity_poly.pdbx_seq_one_letter_code
_entity_poly.pdbx_strand_id
1 'polypeptide(L)'
;MKVSNLFCSLVITAALLTSCSVFESGDKRIALFDGKTLDGWTVIKCEAKVDDGDILLVAGNGLVQTKKKYGDFILDFEWKALRDNKWDSGVYFRYDSVPENRPWPDRYQVNLQQGREGNVGNLQGAQSKGLAKDGQWNQFKLTVRGTKASLQINGKPAWEADGLEGPEKGFIALQAEVPGGGQYRFRNIYLTELD
;
A
#
# COMPACT_ATOMS: atom_id res chain seq x y z
N MET A 1 -70.90 -14.24 -50.86
CA MET A 1 -69.50 -13.89 -50.51
C MET A 1 -69.53 -13.19 -49.15
N LYS A 2 -69.08 -13.84 -48.06
CA LYS A 2 -68.97 -13.28 -46.70
C LYS A 2 -67.51 -13.03 -46.43
N VAL A 3 -67.15 -11.79 -46.24
CA VAL A 3 -65.78 -11.41 -45.83
C VAL A 3 -65.75 -11.33 -44.29
N SER A 4 -64.92 -12.17 -43.68
CA SER A 4 -64.75 -12.25 -42.22
C SER A 4 -63.59 -11.37 -41.86
N ASN A 5 -63.79 -10.31 -41.05
CA ASN A 5 -62.78 -9.46 -40.52
C ASN A 5 -62.21 -10.12 -39.25
N LEU A 6 -60.91 -10.45 -39.29
CA LEU A 6 -60.16 -10.96 -38.14
C LEU A 6 -59.49 -9.78 -37.45
N PHE A 7 -59.99 -9.41 -36.27
CA PHE A 7 -59.33 -8.44 -35.40
C PHE A 7 -58.18 -9.14 -34.65
N CYS A 8 -56.97 -8.71 -34.94
CA CYS A 8 -55.77 -9.15 -34.19
C CYS A 8 -55.52 -8.17 -33.03
N SER A 9 -55.79 -8.58 -31.80
CA SER A 9 -55.49 -7.82 -30.60
C SER A 9 -54.04 -7.97 -30.26
N LEU A 10 -53.29 -6.85 -30.39
CA LEU A 10 -51.88 -6.77 -29.96
C LEU A 10 -51.84 -6.46 -28.47
N VAL A 11 -51.44 -7.45 -27.66
CA VAL A 11 -51.18 -7.27 -26.22
C VAL A 11 -49.75 -6.78 -26.06
N ILE A 12 -49.59 -5.50 -25.72
CA ILE A 12 -48.28 -4.90 -25.40
C ILE A 12 -48.01 -5.18 -23.91
N THR A 13 -47.12 -6.14 -23.63
CA THR A 13 -46.61 -6.39 -22.28
C THR A 13 -45.50 -5.38 -22.00
N ALA A 14 -45.75 -4.39 -21.16
CA ALA A 14 -44.75 -3.48 -20.66
C ALA A 14 -43.87 -4.20 -19.63
N ALA A 15 -42.64 -4.55 -20.00
CA ALA A 15 -41.62 -5.02 -19.06
C ALA A 15 -41.10 -3.84 -18.27
N LEU A 16 -41.47 -3.77 -16.99
CA LEU A 16 -40.83 -2.87 -16.01
C LEU A 16 -39.41 -3.35 -15.73
N LEU A 17 -38.44 -2.72 -16.37
CA LEU A 17 -37.04 -2.85 -16.02
C LEU A 17 -36.79 -2.06 -14.73
N THR A 18 -36.84 -2.74 -13.58
CA THR A 18 -36.31 -2.23 -12.30
C THR A 18 -34.79 -2.20 -12.43
N SER A 19 -34.23 -1.04 -12.74
CA SER A 19 -32.81 -0.81 -12.63
C SER A 19 -32.46 -0.80 -11.14
N CYS A 20 -31.93 -1.92 -10.65
CA CYS A 20 -31.27 -1.98 -9.36
C CYS A 20 -29.97 -1.18 -9.52
N SER A 21 -29.95 0.07 -9.05
CA SER A 21 -28.71 0.82 -8.90
C SER A 21 -27.94 0.15 -7.77
N VAL A 22 -26.99 -0.71 -8.13
CA VAL A 22 -25.95 -1.17 -7.24
C VAL A 22 -25.13 0.09 -6.92
N PHE A 23 -25.29 0.63 -5.71
CA PHE A 23 -24.31 1.55 -5.16
C PHE A 23 -23.04 0.73 -4.94
N GLU A 24 -22.13 0.73 -5.92
CA GLU A 24 -20.74 0.40 -5.65
C GLU A 24 -20.25 1.47 -4.69
N SER A 25 -20.06 1.11 -3.44
CA SER A 25 -19.18 1.84 -2.52
C SER A 25 -17.79 1.70 -3.14
N GLY A 26 -17.44 2.61 -4.03
CA GLY A 26 -16.15 2.58 -4.72
C GLY A 26 -15.05 2.86 -3.69
N ASP A 27 -14.25 1.86 -3.37
CA ASP A 27 -13.02 2.00 -2.60
C ASP A 27 -12.23 3.21 -3.11
N LYS A 28 -12.16 4.26 -2.31
CA LYS A 28 -11.54 5.51 -2.75
C LYS A 28 -10.03 5.39 -2.71
N ARG A 29 -9.41 5.21 -3.87
CA ARG A 29 -7.96 5.26 -4.01
C ARG A 29 -7.47 6.71 -3.90
N ILE A 30 -6.59 6.99 -2.96
CA ILE A 30 -5.97 8.29 -2.71
C ILE A 30 -4.47 8.23 -2.99
N ALA A 31 -3.90 9.30 -3.55
CA ALA A 31 -2.47 9.47 -3.65
C ALA A 31 -1.94 9.93 -2.28
N LEU A 32 -1.08 9.13 -1.63
CA LEU A 32 -0.35 9.54 -0.43
C LEU A 32 0.83 10.45 -0.77
N PHE A 33 1.32 10.40 -2.01
CA PHE A 33 2.38 11.24 -2.54
C PHE A 33 1.99 11.75 -3.93
N ASP A 34 2.12 13.05 -4.14
CA ASP A 34 1.71 13.75 -5.36
C ASP A 34 2.84 13.90 -6.40
N GLY A 35 4.05 13.41 -6.08
CA GLY A 35 5.25 13.58 -6.90
C GLY A 35 5.88 14.96 -6.82
N LYS A 36 5.38 15.88 -5.99
CA LYS A 36 5.82 17.29 -5.95
C LYS A 36 6.16 17.77 -4.54
N THR A 37 5.41 17.37 -3.53
CA THR A 37 5.57 17.84 -2.15
C THR A 37 5.56 16.67 -1.16
N LEU A 38 6.05 16.92 0.05
CA LEU A 38 5.88 16.03 1.19
C LEU A 38 4.64 16.41 2.02
N ASP A 39 3.68 17.11 1.44
CA ASP A 39 2.41 17.39 2.10
C ASP A 39 1.70 16.08 2.45
N GLY A 40 1.16 16.00 3.68
CA GLY A 40 0.62 14.73 4.20
C GLY A 40 1.66 13.85 4.90
N TRP A 41 2.95 14.20 4.85
CA TRP A 41 4.05 13.49 5.52
C TRP A 41 4.72 14.34 6.59
N THR A 42 5.34 13.69 7.56
CA THR A 42 6.22 14.28 8.59
C THR A 42 7.57 13.58 8.50
N VAL A 43 8.65 14.35 8.38
CA VAL A 43 10.03 13.83 8.38
C VAL A 43 10.54 13.86 9.82
N ILE A 44 10.99 12.71 10.34
CA ILE A 44 11.36 12.49 11.74
C ILE A 44 12.77 11.91 11.79
N LYS A 45 13.72 12.60 12.42
CA LYS A 45 15.12 12.15 12.66
C LYS A 45 15.87 11.70 11.40
N CYS A 46 15.47 12.17 10.23
CA CYS A 46 16.15 11.90 8.96
C CYS A 46 16.05 13.11 8.04
N GLU A 47 16.65 13.00 6.87
CA GLU A 47 16.54 13.94 5.76
C GLU A 47 15.86 13.26 4.59
N ALA A 48 14.80 13.87 4.06
CA ALA A 48 14.10 13.43 2.86
C ALA A 48 13.70 14.63 2.01
N LYS A 49 13.69 14.46 0.72
CA LYS A 49 13.27 15.50 -0.25
C LYS A 49 12.49 14.87 -1.40
N VAL A 50 11.77 15.71 -2.12
CA VAL A 50 11.28 15.34 -3.44
C VAL A 50 12.40 15.60 -4.46
N ASP A 51 12.69 14.60 -5.28
CA ASP A 51 13.76 14.63 -6.26
C ASP A 51 13.33 13.82 -7.49
N ASP A 52 13.18 14.49 -8.62
CA ASP A 52 12.71 13.90 -9.89
C ASP A 52 11.37 13.15 -9.80
N GLY A 53 10.43 13.71 -9.02
CA GLY A 53 9.09 13.11 -8.83
C GLY A 53 9.03 11.97 -7.81
N ASP A 54 10.14 11.64 -7.15
CA ASP A 54 10.26 10.60 -6.13
C ASP A 54 10.48 11.18 -4.73
N ILE A 55 10.14 10.47 -3.67
CA ILE A 55 10.66 10.73 -2.33
C ILE A 55 12.06 10.11 -2.27
N LEU A 56 13.09 10.93 -2.12
CA LEU A 56 14.46 10.49 -1.88
C LEU A 56 14.77 10.56 -0.38
N LEU A 57 15.16 9.44 0.21
CA LEU A 57 15.74 9.37 1.54
C LEU A 57 17.23 9.73 1.45
N VAL A 58 17.61 10.87 2.03
CA VAL A 58 18.93 11.49 1.82
C VAL A 58 19.92 11.07 2.90
N ALA A 59 19.53 11.18 4.17
CA ALA A 59 20.42 10.97 5.32
C ALA A 59 19.64 10.65 6.60
N GLY A 60 20.35 10.11 7.60
CA GLY A 60 19.85 9.90 8.96
C GLY A 60 19.16 8.56 9.16
N ASN A 61 18.80 8.31 10.42
CA ASN A 61 18.03 7.14 10.86
C ASN A 61 16.70 7.63 11.42
N GLY A 62 15.63 7.41 10.66
CA GLY A 62 14.32 7.95 11.02
C GLY A 62 13.23 7.52 10.07
N LEU A 63 12.19 8.36 9.96
CA LEU A 63 10.97 8.05 9.23
C LEU A 63 10.47 9.22 8.38
N VAL A 64 9.92 8.90 7.23
CA VAL A 64 8.97 9.75 6.52
C VAL A 64 7.59 9.17 6.76
N GLN A 65 6.84 9.76 7.70
CA GLN A 65 5.60 9.21 8.29
C GLN A 65 4.38 9.95 7.77
N THR A 66 3.30 9.23 7.47
CA THR A 66 2.00 9.87 7.17
C THR A 66 1.49 10.68 8.36
N LYS A 67 0.85 11.83 8.11
CA LYS A 67 0.18 12.62 9.17
C LYS A 67 -1.11 11.96 9.67
N LYS A 68 -1.76 11.14 8.82
CA LYS A 68 -2.97 10.38 9.15
C LYS A 68 -2.63 8.95 9.50
N LYS A 69 -3.48 8.33 10.33
CA LYS A 69 -3.50 6.90 10.62
C LYS A 69 -4.54 6.21 9.74
N TYR A 70 -4.25 4.99 9.33
CA TYR A 70 -5.10 4.17 8.48
C TYR A 70 -5.40 2.84 9.16
N GLY A 71 -6.62 2.33 8.97
CA GLY A 71 -7.11 1.06 9.50
C GLY A 71 -6.86 -0.08 8.53
N ASP A 72 -7.93 -0.54 7.89
CA ASP A 72 -7.89 -1.50 6.82
C ASP A 72 -7.62 -0.79 5.49
N PHE A 73 -6.68 -1.30 4.70
CA PHE A 73 -6.26 -0.62 3.48
C PHE A 73 -5.57 -1.56 2.49
N ILE A 74 -5.49 -1.10 1.25
CA ILE A 74 -4.53 -1.54 0.24
C ILE A 74 -3.53 -0.41 0.05
N LEU A 75 -2.23 -0.69 0.22
CA LEU A 75 -1.13 0.23 -0.03
C LEU A 75 -0.33 -0.25 -1.24
N ASP A 76 -0.39 0.51 -2.33
CA ASP A 76 0.47 0.33 -3.50
C ASP A 76 1.64 1.30 -3.40
N PHE A 77 2.86 0.83 -3.63
CA PHE A 77 4.04 1.70 -3.72
C PHE A 77 5.13 1.09 -4.58
N GLU A 78 5.98 1.95 -5.10
CA GLU A 78 7.21 1.54 -5.79
C GLU A 78 8.43 2.04 -5.02
N TRP A 79 9.47 1.22 -4.99
CA TRP A 79 10.73 1.55 -4.34
C TRP A 79 11.94 1.09 -5.15
N LYS A 80 13.07 1.76 -4.95
CA LYS A 80 14.37 1.43 -5.52
C LYS A 80 15.48 1.78 -4.55
N ALA A 81 16.35 0.81 -4.24
CA ALA A 81 17.62 1.06 -3.55
C ALA A 81 18.63 1.70 -4.52
N LEU A 82 19.41 2.67 -4.04
CA LEU A 82 20.40 3.39 -4.86
C LEU A 82 21.84 2.89 -4.67
N ARG A 83 22.04 1.87 -3.85
CA ARG A 83 23.33 1.20 -3.70
C ARG A 83 23.26 -0.24 -4.23
N ASP A 84 24.38 -0.77 -4.63
CA ASP A 84 24.46 -2.08 -5.32
C ASP A 84 24.35 -3.27 -4.38
N ASN A 85 24.65 -3.10 -3.10
CA ASN A 85 24.60 -4.17 -2.12
C ASN A 85 24.42 -3.65 -0.68
N LYS A 86 24.05 -4.53 0.23
CA LYS A 86 23.85 -4.24 1.65
C LYS A 86 22.88 -3.08 1.90
N TRP A 87 21.85 -2.96 1.03
CA TRP A 87 20.80 -1.98 1.25
C TRP A 87 19.84 -2.44 2.35
N ASP A 88 19.33 -1.46 3.10
CA ASP A 88 18.34 -1.69 4.15
C ASP A 88 17.38 -0.49 4.25
N SER A 89 16.11 -0.79 4.27
CA SER A 89 15.00 0.14 4.48
C SER A 89 13.75 -0.68 4.81
N GLY A 90 12.61 -0.03 4.93
CA GLY A 90 11.34 -0.69 5.13
C GLY A 90 10.15 0.24 5.05
N VAL A 91 8.97 -0.35 4.99
CA VAL A 91 7.71 0.37 5.10
C VAL A 91 6.98 -0.11 6.35
N TYR A 92 6.91 0.77 7.36
CA TYR A 92 6.17 0.50 8.59
C TYR A 92 4.69 0.74 8.38
N PHE A 93 3.86 -0.04 9.08
CA PHE A 93 2.40 0.09 9.06
C PHE A 93 1.79 -0.33 10.41
N ARG A 94 0.57 0.13 10.69
CA ARG A 94 -0.17 -0.26 11.89
C ARG A 94 0.58 -0.01 13.20
N TYR A 95 1.34 1.08 13.30
CA TYR A 95 1.99 1.49 14.54
C TYR A 95 1.45 2.84 15.04
N ASP A 96 1.60 3.08 16.32
CA ASP A 96 1.06 4.24 17.01
C ASP A 96 2.13 5.22 17.48
N SER A 97 3.26 4.68 17.88
CA SER A 97 4.39 5.46 18.40
C SER A 97 5.73 4.80 18.07
N VAL A 98 6.76 5.59 18.19
CA VAL A 98 8.16 5.14 18.11
C VAL A 98 8.73 5.18 19.51
N PRO A 99 9.37 4.11 20.01
CA PRO A 99 10.05 4.12 21.30
C PRO A 99 11.11 5.22 21.38
N GLU A 100 11.29 5.85 22.55
CA GLU A 100 12.23 6.98 22.70
C GLU A 100 13.69 6.60 22.40
N ASN A 101 14.06 5.36 22.75
CA ASN A 101 15.42 4.83 22.60
C ASN A 101 15.74 4.24 21.22
N ARG A 102 14.81 4.33 20.25
CA ARG A 102 14.99 3.83 18.89
C ARG A 102 14.54 4.86 17.85
N PRO A 103 15.07 4.78 16.63
CA PRO A 103 14.62 5.63 15.53
C PRO A 103 13.34 5.10 14.83
N TRP A 104 12.92 3.85 15.09
CA TRP A 104 11.84 3.17 14.38
C TRP A 104 10.87 2.45 15.32
N PRO A 105 9.63 2.16 14.87
CA PRO A 105 8.67 1.35 15.60
C PRO A 105 9.16 -0.08 15.83
N ASP A 106 8.54 -0.77 16.79
CA ASP A 106 8.84 -2.19 17.06
C ASP A 106 8.27 -3.11 15.97
N ARG A 107 7.13 -2.75 15.40
CA ARG A 107 6.38 -3.51 14.36
C ARG A 107 5.21 -2.67 13.81
N TYR A 108 4.68 -3.00 12.67
CA TYR A 108 5.10 -4.01 11.69
C TYR A 108 5.86 -3.33 10.57
N GLN A 109 6.81 -4.02 9.98
CA GLN A 109 7.61 -3.51 8.87
C GLN A 109 7.60 -4.50 7.71
N VAL A 110 7.17 -4.06 6.54
CA VAL A 110 7.53 -4.73 5.29
C VAL A 110 8.99 -4.39 5.02
N ASN A 111 9.86 -5.37 5.18
CA ASN A 111 11.30 -5.19 5.06
C ASN A 111 11.71 -4.97 3.60
N LEU A 112 12.64 -4.06 3.37
CA LEU A 112 13.26 -3.81 2.06
C LEU A 112 14.78 -4.05 2.09
N GLN A 113 15.28 -4.78 3.11
CA GLN A 113 16.66 -5.19 3.23
C GLN A 113 17.00 -6.22 2.17
N GLN A 114 18.22 -6.14 1.61
CA GLN A 114 18.74 -7.10 0.64
C GLN A 114 18.61 -8.56 1.13
N GLY A 115 17.93 -9.37 0.33
CA GLY A 115 17.68 -10.79 0.60
C GLY A 115 16.53 -11.06 1.58
N ARG A 116 15.83 -10.02 2.05
CA ARG A 116 14.66 -10.10 2.94
C ARG A 116 13.49 -9.25 2.47
N GLU A 117 13.53 -8.80 1.22
CA GLU A 117 12.53 -7.89 0.68
C GLU A 117 11.14 -8.50 0.72
N GLY A 118 10.23 -7.80 1.39
CA GLY A 118 8.85 -8.23 1.58
C GLY A 118 8.59 -9.06 2.83
N ASN A 119 9.61 -9.45 3.60
CA ASN A 119 9.39 -10.14 4.88
C ASN A 119 8.78 -9.19 5.90
N VAL A 120 7.91 -9.72 6.77
CA VAL A 120 7.43 -9.00 7.96
C VAL A 120 7.85 -9.77 9.20
N GLY A 121 8.72 -9.15 10.02
CA GLY A 121 9.09 -9.69 11.32
C GLY A 121 7.88 -9.72 12.27
N ASN A 122 7.84 -10.68 13.17
CA ASN A 122 6.76 -10.87 14.16
C ASN A 122 5.37 -11.14 13.54
N LEU A 123 5.31 -11.58 12.28
CA LEU A 123 4.09 -12.07 11.63
C LEU A 123 4.39 -13.43 10.98
N GLN A 124 3.84 -14.48 11.57
CA GLN A 124 4.07 -15.86 11.09
C GLN A 124 3.54 -16.02 9.65
N GLY A 125 4.34 -16.63 8.78
CA GLY A 125 3.97 -16.86 7.38
C GLY A 125 4.33 -15.68 6.44
N ALA A 126 4.63 -14.49 6.97
CA ALA A 126 4.96 -13.32 6.16
C ALA A 126 6.42 -13.34 5.71
N GLN A 127 6.76 -14.30 4.85
CA GLN A 127 8.09 -14.50 4.28
C GLN A 127 8.02 -14.49 2.76
N SER A 128 8.91 -13.74 2.15
CA SER A 128 9.07 -13.61 0.70
C SER A 128 10.46 -14.05 0.28
N LYS A 129 10.64 -14.51 -0.95
CA LYS A 129 11.96 -14.88 -1.47
C LYS A 129 12.06 -14.68 -2.98
N GLY A 130 13.04 -13.86 -3.39
CA GLY A 130 13.47 -13.75 -4.77
C GLY A 130 12.45 -13.14 -5.73
N LEU A 131 11.50 -12.33 -5.23
CA LEU A 131 10.51 -11.65 -6.06
C LEU A 131 10.90 -10.20 -6.37
N ALA A 132 11.73 -9.58 -5.52
CA ALA A 132 12.31 -8.26 -5.77
C ALA A 132 13.49 -8.37 -6.76
N LYS A 133 13.76 -7.26 -7.46
CA LYS A 133 14.81 -7.15 -8.48
C LYS A 133 15.82 -6.09 -8.03
N ASP A 134 17.08 -6.49 -7.94
CA ASP A 134 18.19 -5.64 -7.53
C ASP A 134 18.37 -4.46 -8.50
N GLY A 135 18.59 -3.26 -7.97
CA GLY A 135 18.86 -2.06 -8.75
C GLY A 135 17.70 -1.57 -9.64
N GLN A 136 16.54 -2.18 -9.55
CA GLN A 136 15.36 -1.84 -10.34
C GLN A 136 14.25 -1.28 -9.47
N TRP A 137 13.26 -0.65 -10.10
CA TRP A 137 11.99 -0.34 -9.44
C TRP A 137 11.24 -1.62 -9.12
N ASN A 138 10.79 -1.74 -7.89
CA ASN A 138 9.98 -2.84 -7.40
C ASN A 138 8.62 -2.32 -6.96
N GLN A 139 7.56 -2.93 -7.47
CA GLN A 139 6.19 -2.62 -7.11
C GLN A 139 5.72 -3.56 -5.99
N PHE A 140 5.26 -2.98 -4.89
CA PHE A 140 4.67 -3.71 -3.78
C PHE A 140 3.21 -3.32 -3.61
N LYS A 141 2.37 -4.31 -3.32
CA LYS A 141 0.97 -4.12 -2.94
C LYS A 141 0.73 -4.85 -1.61
N LEU A 142 0.60 -4.08 -0.54
CA LEU A 142 0.27 -4.57 0.79
C LEU A 142 -1.23 -4.40 1.05
N THR A 143 -1.94 -5.48 1.35
CA THR A 143 -3.32 -5.44 1.83
C THR A 143 -3.35 -5.76 3.31
N VAL A 144 -4.05 -4.94 4.08
CA VAL A 144 -4.27 -5.12 5.52
C VAL A 144 -5.78 -5.08 5.79
N ARG A 145 -6.33 -6.13 6.41
CA ARG A 145 -7.75 -6.21 6.79
C ARG A 145 -7.91 -6.96 8.12
N GLY A 146 -8.36 -6.23 9.15
CA GLY A 146 -8.45 -6.78 10.51
C GLY A 146 -7.10 -7.29 10.98
N THR A 147 -7.02 -8.57 11.33
CA THR A 147 -5.79 -9.25 11.74
C THR A 147 -4.98 -9.84 10.58
N LYS A 148 -5.49 -9.75 9.35
CA LYS A 148 -4.88 -10.36 8.17
C LYS A 148 -4.08 -9.36 7.36
N ALA A 149 -2.99 -9.85 6.77
CA ALA A 149 -2.23 -9.11 5.77
C ALA A 149 -1.81 -10.02 4.62
N SER A 150 -1.64 -9.42 3.44
CA SER A 150 -1.06 -10.09 2.29
C SER A 150 -0.17 -9.14 1.50
N LEU A 151 0.84 -9.69 0.83
CA LEU A 151 1.76 -8.92 0.00
C LEU A 151 1.85 -9.51 -1.40
N GLN A 152 1.84 -8.64 -2.38
CA GLN A 152 2.27 -8.94 -3.75
C GLN A 152 3.51 -8.14 -4.09
N ILE A 153 4.44 -8.74 -4.80
CA ILE A 153 5.69 -8.12 -5.26
C ILE A 153 5.77 -8.30 -6.78
N ASN A 154 5.91 -7.19 -7.51
CA ASN A 154 6.00 -7.19 -8.98
C ASN A 154 4.85 -7.99 -9.65
N GLY A 155 3.62 -7.84 -9.12
CA GLY A 155 2.42 -8.51 -9.59
C GLY A 155 2.28 -9.99 -9.21
N LYS A 156 3.22 -10.55 -8.44
CA LYS A 156 3.19 -11.95 -7.99
C LYS A 156 2.82 -12.04 -6.51
N PRO A 157 1.94 -12.96 -6.09
CA PRO A 157 1.70 -13.23 -4.67
C PRO A 157 3.01 -13.60 -3.97
N ALA A 158 3.29 -12.96 -2.85
CA ALA A 158 4.45 -13.24 -1.99
C ALA A 158 4.03 -14.09 -0.79
N TRP A 159 3.03 -13.61 -0.04
CA TRP A 159 2.51 -14.31 1.14
C TRP A 159 1.12 -13.76 1.54
N GLU A 160 0.40 -14.58 2.32
CA GLU A 160 -0.77 -14.21 3.12
C GLU A 160 -0.53 -14.68 4.55
N ALA A 161 -0.87 -13.84 5.53
CA ALA A 161 -0.65 -14.11 6.94
C ALA A 161 -1.81 -13.56 7.79
N ASP A 162 -1.99 -14.15 8.96
CA ASP A 162 -2.96 -13.72 9.98
C ASP A 162 -2.25 -13.57 11.33
N GLY A 163 -2.83 -12.78 12.24
CA GLY A 163 -2.27 -12.56 13.56
C GLY A 163 -1.62 -11.18 13.73
N LEU A 164 -2.01 -10.18 12.92
CA LEU A 164 -1.66 -8.79 13.23
C LEU A 164 -2.28 -8.38 14.57
N GLU A 165 -1.45 -7.84 15.44
CA GLU A 165 -1.82 -7.29 16.73
C GLU A 165 -1.59 -5.78 16.74
N GLY A 166 -2.05 -5.11 17.82
CA GLY A 166 -1.83 -3.69 18.05
C GLY A 166 -3.01 -2.83 17.62
N PRO A 167 -2.78 -1.54 17.31
CA PRO A 167 -3.87 -0.62 17.04
C PRO A 167 -4.63 -0.97 15.76
N GLU A 168 -5.95 -0.79 15.76
CA GLU A 168 -6.78 -0.97 14.57
C GLU A 168 -6.42 0.05 13.48
N LYS A 169 -5.97 1.25 13.88
CA LYS A 169 -5.47 2.32 12.99
C LYS A 169 -4.09 2.75 13.41
N GLY A 170 -3.17 2.82 12.46
CA GLY A 170 -1.79 3.25 12.72
C GLY A 170 -1.21 4.05 11.57
N PHE A 171 -0.05 4.63 11.80
CA PHE A 171 0.70 5.34 10.78
C PHE A 171 1.28 4.38 9.76
N ILE A 172 1.60 4.95 8.59
CA ILE A 172 2.43 4.34 7.55
C ILE A 172 3.70 5.18 7.46
N ALA A 173 4.87 4.55 7.35
CA ALA A 173 6.11 5.30 7.24
C ALA A 173 7.16 4.57 6.39
N LEU A 174 7.96 5.36 5.69
CA LEU A 174 9.15 4.93 4.97
C LEU A 174 10.35 5.05 5.92
N GLN A 175 11.12 3.99 6.08
CA GLN A 175 12.31 3.96 6.95
C GLN A 175 13.50 4.57 6.23
N ALA A 176 14.12 5.57 6.83
CA ALA A 176 15.46 6.01 6.49
C ALA A 176 16.49 5.31 7.38
N GLU A 177 17.49 4.72 6.76
CA GLU A 177 18.67 4.11 7.42
C GLU A 177 19.92 4.47 6.64
N VAL A 178 20.26 5.76 6.61
CA VAL A 178 21.39 6.31 5.86
C VAL A 178 22.44 6.84 6.84
N PRO A 179 23.70 6.35 6.79
CA PRO A 179 24.36 5.64 5.69
C PRO A 179 24.29 4.11 5.74
N GLY A 180 23.79 3.50 6.83
CA GLY A 180 23.82 2.05 7.04
C GLY A 180 23.20 1.27 5.89
N GLY A 181 21.91 1.49 5.60
CA GLY A 181 21.16 0.84 4.54
C GLY A 181 21.26 1.52 3.17
N GLY A 182 21.83 2.73 3.09
CA GLY A 182 21.93 3.50 1.86
C GLY A 182 20.67 4.31 1.52
N GLN A 183 20.74 5.04 0.43
CA GLN A 183 19.63 5.88 -0.04
C GLN A 183 18.59 5.06 -0.80
N TYR A 184 17.34 5.49 -0.68
CA TYR A 184 16.19 4.89 -1.36
C TYR A 184 15.35 5.95 -2.05
N ARG A 185 14.71 5.54 -3.13
CA ARG A 185 13.64 6.29 -3.78
C ARG A 185 12.31 5.57 -3.63
N PHE A 186 11.24 6.35 -3.41
CA PHE A 186 9.87 5.87 -3.38
C PHE A 186 8.99 6.73 -4.28
N ARG A 187 8.05 6.08 -4.99
CA ARG A 187 7.07 6.77 -5.84
C ARG A 187 5.78 5.96 -5.96
N ASN A 188 4.79 6.51 -6.66
CA ASN A 188 3.52 5.84 -6.94
C ASN A 188 2.87 5.29 -5.66
N ILE A 189 2.89 6.11 -4.58
CA ILE A 189 2.38 5.71 -3.27
C ILE A 189 0.88 6.05 -3.23
N TYR A 190 0.05 5.01 -3.31
CA TYR A 190 -1.40 5.13 -3.27
C TYR A 190 -1.97 4.26 -2.16
N LEU A 191 -3.06 4.72 -1.58
CA LEU A 191 -3.80 3.97 -0.57
C LEU A 191 -5.28 3.90 -0.94
N THR A 192 -5.86 2.73 -0.80
CA THR A 192 -7.31 2.51 -0.86
C THR A 192 -7.75 2.12 0.54
N GLU A 193 -8.56 2.95 1.21
CA GLU A 193 -9.18 2.58 2.48
C GLU A 193 -10.26 1.52 2.21
N LEU A 194 -10.27 0.47 3.02
CA LEU A 194 -11.23 -0.64 2.95
C LEU A 194 -12.28 -0.46 4.06
N ASP A 195 -13.52 -0.74 3.74
CA ASP A 195 -14.66 -0.74 4.68
C ASP A 195 -14.70 -2.01 5.53
#